data_54c617335b1122f4d1091de82e08617b
#
_entry.id   54c617335b1122f4d1091de82e08617b
#
_cell.length_a   1.000
_cell.length_b   1.000
_cell.length_c   1.000
_cell.angle_alpha   90.00
_cell.angle_beta   90.00
_cell.angle_gamma   90.00
#
_symmetry.space_group_name_H-M   'P 1'
#
loop_
_entity.id
_entity.type
_entity.pdbx_description
1 polymer ?
#
loop_
_entity_poly.entity_id
_entity_poly.type
_entity_poly.pdbx_seq_one_letter_code
_entity_poly.pdbx_strand_id
1 'polypeptide(L)'
;AYQSHRKAIAAMKAGEFANEITPIEVTERTPNLETGEVAVTTRILSLDEGARPDTSVEGLAKLKAVFAARGSVTAGNSSQTSDGAGALILASESAVKKFGLKPLARFVSFASKGVPPHIMGIGPIEAIPAALRYAGLKQDAIDWFELNEAFAAQSLAVLNTLKLDPSKVN
;
A
#
# COMPACT_ATOMS: atom_id res chain seq x y z
N ALA A 1 -0.01 -8.57 8.68
CA ALA A 1 -1.21 -7.75 8.97
C ALA A 1 -1.11 -7.00 10.30
N TYR A 2 -1.01 -7.69 11.45
CA TYR A 2 -0.96 -7.00 12.77
C TYR A 2 0.13 -5.94 12.86
N GLN A 3 1.36 -6.27 12.47
CA GLN A 3 2.49 -5.32 12.50
C GLN A 3 2.28 -4.13 11.55
N SER A 4 1.69 -4.35 10.38
CA SER A 4 1.37 -3.31 9.41
C SER A 4 0.43 -2.25 10.03
N HIS A 5 -0.68 -2.68 10.63
CA HIS A 5 -1.57 -1.76 11.35
C HIS A 5 -0.85 -1.02 12.49
N ARG A 6 0.00 -1.72 13.25
CA ARG A 6 0.75 -1.08 14.35
C ARG A 6 1.72 -0.02 13.87
N LYS A 7 2.43 -0.28 12.76
CA LYS A 7 3.33 0.71 12.14
C LYS A 7 2.53 1.93 11.66
N ALA A 8 1.45 1.71 10.91
CA ALA A 8 0.60 2.79 10.39
C ALA A 8 0.03 3.67 11.52
N ILE A 9 -0.56 3.07 12.55
CA ILE A 9 -1.10 3.80 13.71
C ILE A 9 0.00 4.58 14.46
N ALA A 10 1.20 4.01 14.60
CA ALA A 10 2.31 4.71 15.25
C ALA A 10 2.74 5.94 14.42
N ALA A 11 2.88 5.80 13.11
CA ALA A 11 3.23 6.89 12.20
C ALA A 11 2.15 7.99 12.18
N MET A 12 0.86 7.60 12.13
CA MET A 12 -0.25 8.55 12.22
C MET A 12 -0.22 9.37 13.53
N LYS A 13 0.01 8.69 14.66
CA LYS A 13 0.12 9.36 15.98
C LYS A 13 1.34 10.27 16.08
N ALA A 14 2.42 9.94 15.40
CA ALA A 14 3.63 10.76 15.33
C ALA A 14 3.49 11.95 14.36
N GLY A 15 2.39 12.02 13.57
CA GLY A 15 2.14 13.08 12.60
C GLY A 15 2.96 12.94 11.32
N GLU A 16 3.53 11.78 11.03
CA GLU A 16 4.38 11.54 9.84
C GLU A 16 3.65 11.85 8.53
N PHE A 17 2.33 11.66 8.48
CA PHE A 17 1.51 11.89 7.29
C PHE A 17 0.88 13.30 7.24
N ALA A 18 1.19 14.19 8.17
CA ALA A 18 0.52 15.50 8.27
C ALA A 18 0.66 16.36 7.00
N ASN A 19 1.77 16.21 6.27
CA ASN A 19 2.03 16.94 5.03
C ASN A 19 1.46 16.23 3.78
N GLU A 20 0.94 15.02 3.91
CA GLU A 20 0.42 14.22 2.81
C GLU A 20 -1.11 14.21 2.78
N ILE A 21 -1.75 14.41 3.94
CA ILE A 21 -3.20 14.39 4.07
C ILE A 21 -3.76 15.78 3.77
N THR A 22 -4.63 15.84 2.75
CA THR A 22 -5.43 17.04 2.44
C THR A 22 -6.86 16.81 2.93
N PRO A 23 -7.36 17.61 3.89
CA PRO A 23 -8.73 17.49 4.36
C PRO A 23 -9.74 17.68 3.22
N ILE A 24 -10.76 16.84 3.17
CA ILE A 24 -11.84 16.91 2.18
C ILE A 24 -13.20 16.92 2.87
N GLU A 25 -14.10 17.77 2.39
CA GLU A 25 -15.49 17.79 2.83
C GLU A 25 -16.26 16.68 2.10
N VAL A 26 -16.94 15.83 2.87
CA VAL A 26 -17.77 14.74 2.35
C VAL A 26 -19.21 14.94 2.80
N THR A 27 -20.13 14.91 1.85
CA THR A 27 -21.56 14.94 2.11
C THR A 27 -22.14 13.55 1.98
N GLU A 28 -22.64 12.99 3.06
CA GLU A 28 -23.29 11.70 3.11
C GLU A 28 -24.81 11.88 3.07
N ARG A 29 -25.47 11.04 2.30
CA ARG A 29 -26.94 11.02 2.16
C ARG A 29 -27.44 9.65 2.58
N THR A 30 -28.14 9.58 3.69
CA THR A 30 -28.65 8.33 4.26
C THR A 30 -30.18 8.33 4.15
N PRO A 31 -30.76 7.50 3.25
CA PRO A 31 -32.22 7.41 3.14
C PRO A 31 -32.79 6.64 4.34
N ASN A 32 -33.86 7.17 4.92
CA ASN A 32 -34.71 6.46 5.85
C ASN A 32 -35.79 5.71 5.05
N LEU A 33 -35.70 4.39 5.01
CA LEU A 33 -36.61 3.55 4.22
C LEU A 33 -38.05 3.52 4.78
N GLU A 34 -38.28 3.89 6.04
CA GLU A 34 -39.60 3.91 6.66
C GLU A 34 -40.32 5.23 6.41
N THR A 35 -39.59 6.36 6.47
CA THR A 35 -40.19 7.70 6.32
C THR A 35 -40.04 8.25 4.91
N GLY A 36 -39.15 7.72 4.10
CA GLY A 36 -38.80 8.26 2.77
C GLY A 36 -37.94 9.53 2.83
N GLU A 37 -37.57 9.98 4.02
CA GLU A 37 -36.71 11.16 4.19
C GLU A 37 -35.25 10.80 3.96
N VAL A 38 -34.48 11.79 3.48
CA VAL A 38 -33.02 11.64 3.30
C VAL A 38 -32.29 12.56 4.28
N ALA A 39 -31.64 11.96 5.27
CA ALA A 39 -30.73 12.72 6.13
C ALA A 39 -29.47 13.08 5.36
N VAL A 40 -29.11 14.36 5.39
CA VAL A 40 -27.88 14.86 4.77
C VAL A 40 -26.94 15.31 5.87
N THR A 41 -25.76 14.70 5.94
CA THR A 41 -24.71 15.06 6.91
C THR A 41 -23.43 15.44 6.16
N THR A 42 -22.77 16.47 6.61
CA THR A 42 -21.48 16.90 6.04
C THR A 42 -20.41 16.77 7.12
N ARG A 43 -19.30 16.13 6.75
CA ARG A 43 -18.14 15.99 7.64
C ARG A 43 -16.83 16.25 6.90
N ILE A 44 -15.81 16.70 7.61
CA ILE A 44 -14.46 16.83 7.07
C ILE A 44 -13.70 15.53 7.36
N LEU A 45 -13.23 14.88 6.29
CA LEU A 45 -12.29 13.76 6.36
C LEU A 45 -10.87 14.33 6.35
N SER A 46 -10.12 14.10 7.41
CA SER A 46 -8.73 14.54 7.56
C SER A 46 -7.83 13.45 8.14
N LEU A 47 -8.29 12.21 8.11
CA LEU A 47 -7.58 11.05 8.63
C LEU A 47 -7.70 9.88 7.68
N ASP A 48 -6.63 9.10 7.51
CA ASP A 48 -6.70 7.81 6.84
C ASP A 48 -7.44 6.81 7.75
N GLU A 49 -8.63 6.38 7.31
CA GLU A 49 -9.49 5.46 8.06
C GLU A 49 -9.12 3.97 7.83
N GLY A 50 -8.11 3.69 6.98
CA GLY A 50 -7.71 2.32 6.63
C GLY A 50 -7.00 1.57 7.73
N ALA A 51 -6.23 2.26 8.57
CA ALA A 51 -5.51 1.64 9.68
C ALA A 51 -6.44 1.42 10.90
N ARG A 52 -6.40 0.23 11.47
CA ARG A 52 -7.27 -0.17 12.59
C ARG A 52 -6.55 -0.14 13.93
N PRO A 53 -6.84 0.82 14.81
CA PRO A 53 -6.18 0.92 16.12
C PRO A 53 -6.57 -0.21 17.08
N ASP A 54 -7.73 -0.84 16.88
CA ASP A 54 -8.29 -1.93 17.67
C ASP A 54 -7.82 -3.33 17.20
N THR A 55 -6.92 -3.40 16.21
CA THR A 55 -6.39 -4.68 15.71
C THR A 55 -5.62 -5.44 16.78
N SER A 56 -5.93 -6.73 16.93
CA SER A 56 -5.21 -7.67 17.78
C SER A 56 -4.99 -9.01 17.07
N VAL A 57 -4.00 -9.77 17.54
CA VAL A 57 -3.73 -11.10 16.99
C VAL A 57 -4.95 -12.03 17.20
N GLU A 58 -5.59 -11.95 18.37
CA GLU A 58 -6.76 -12.71 18.72
C GLU A 58 -7.98 -12.31 17.88
N GLY A 59 -8.12 -11.02 17.56
CA GLY A 59 -9.17 -10.51 16.67
C GLY A 59 -8.98 -11.03 15.25
N LEU A 60 -7.76 -10.95 14.72
CA LEU A 60 -7.42 -11.45 13.39
C LEU A 60 -7.63 -12.97 13.27
N ALA A 61 -7.31 -13.74 14.32
CA ALA A 61 -7.47 -15.18 14.33
C ALA A 61 -8.94 -15.67 14.29
N LYS A 62 -9.89 -14.82 14.66
CA LYS A 62 -11.32 -15.12 14.60
C LYS A 62 -11.94 -14.92 13.23
N LEU A 63 -11.24 -14.26 12.30
CA LEU A 63 -11.75 -13.96 10.97
C LEU A 63 -11.81 -15.21 10.10
N LYS A 64 -12.89 -15.32 9.32
CA LYS A 64 -13.10 -16.45 8.42
C LYS A 64 -12.28 -16.26 7.13
N ALA A 65 -11.77 -17.36 6.60
CA ALA A 65 -11.16 -17.39 5.28
C ALA A 65 -12.18 -17.03 4.20
N VAL A 66 -11.76 -16.23 3.21
CA VAL A 66 -12.66 -15.67 2.19
C VAL A 66 -12.58 -16.36 0.82
N PHE A 67 -11.48 -17.07 0.53
CA PHE A 67 -11.27 -17.70 -0.78
C PHE A 67 -11.37 -19.24 -0.74
N ALA A 68 -11.08 -19.86 0.37
CA ALA A 68 -11.15 -21.32 0.51
C ALA A 68 -11.56 -21.68 1.94
N ALA A 69 -12.36 -22.75 2.10
CA ALA A 69 -12.89 -23.19 3.39
C ALA A 69 -11.81 -23.45 4.47
N ARG A 70 -10.62 -23.88 4.04
CA ARG A 70 -9.43 -24.08 4.89
C ARG A 70 -8.29 -23.15 4.50
N GLY A 71 -8.62 -21.97 3.97
CA GLY A 71 -7.65 -20.98 3.56
C GLY A 71 -7.11 -20.16 4.74
N SER A 72 -6.03 -19.41 4.49
CA SER A 72 -5.41 -18.51 5.46
C SER A 72 -5.67 -17.03 5.16
N VAL A 73 -6.23 -16.70 4.00
CA VAL A 73 -6.51 -15.31 3.61
C VAL A 73 -7.88 -14.90 4.14
N THR A 74 -7.90 -13.82 4.92
CA THR A 74 -9.09 -13.26 5.56
C THR A 74 -9.18 -11.75 5.24
N ALA A 75 -10.28 -11.12 5.56
CA ALA A 75 -10.40 -9.66 5.45
C ALA A 75 -9.32 -8.90 6.27
N GLY A 76 -8.84 -9.49 7.38
CA GLY A 76 -7.85 -8.87 8.26
C GLY A 76 -6.41 -8.95 7.79
N ASN A 77 -6.10 -9.76 6.77
CA ASN A 77 -4.76 -9.86 6.19
C ASN A 77 -4.74 -9.62 4.68
N SER A 78 -5.81 -8.98 4.18
CA SER A 78 -5.94 -8.48 2.81
C SER A 78 -5.93 -6.96 2.82
N SER A 79 -5.43 -6.33 1.76
CA SER A 79 -5.59 -4.89 1.57
C SER A 79 -7.07 -4.56 1.36
N GLN A 80 -7.45 -3.36 1.75
CA GLN A 80 -8.76 -2.84 1.41
C GLN A 80 -8.85 -2.54 -0.11
N THR A 81 -10.07 -2.55 -0.64
CA THR A 81 -10.36 -2.10 -2.00
C THR A 81 -10.73 -0.62 -1.93
N SER A 82 -9.81 0.25 -2.35
CA SER A 82 -9.98 1.71 -2.28
C SER A 82 -9.77 2.33 -3.65
N ASP A 83 -10.59 3.34 -3.96
CA ASP A 83 -10.35 4.19 -5.11
C ASP A 83 -9.14 5.08 -4.86
N GLY A 84 -8.39 5.36 -5.90
CA GLY A 84 -7.19 6.18 -5.79
C GLY A 84 -6.81 6.81 -7.10
N ALA A 85 -6.09 7.92 -7.03
CA ALA A 85 -5.50 8.58 -8.17
C ALA A 85 -4.10 9.09 -7.82
N GLY A 86 -3.20 9.06 -8.79
CA GLY A 86 -1.86 9.58 -8.64
C GLY A 86 -1.39 10.25 -9.93
N ALA A 87 -0.56 11.27 -9.79
CA ALA A 87 0.06 11.92 -10.93
C ALA A 87 1.50 12.26 -10.62
N LEU A 88 2.36 12.14 -11.62
CA LEU A 88 3.75 12.58 -11.52
C LEU A 88 4.20 13.20 -12.85
N ILE A 89 5.18 14.07 -12.76
CA ILE A 89 5.80 14.71 -13.92
C ILE A 89 7.17 14.08 -14.15
N LEU A 90 7.37 13.49 -15.33
CA LEU A 90 8.68 13.04 -15.79
C LEU A 90 9.33 14.15 -16.59
N ALA A 91 10.56 14.48 -16.26
CA ALA A 91 11.33 15.51 -16.98
C ALA A 91 12.68 14.94 -17.40
N SER A 92 13.09 15.27 -18.63
CA SER A 92 14.46 15.01 -19.09
C SER A 92 15.45 15.93 -18.37
N GLU A 93 16.73 15.55 -18.34
CA GLU A 93 17.77 16.39 -17.76
C GLU A 93 17.82 17.78 -18.41
N SER A 94 17.60 17.84 -19.73
CA SER A 94 17.54 19.12 -20.46
C SER A 94 16.36 19.99 -20.04
N ALA A 95 15.19 19.40 -19.79
CA ALA A 95 14.02 20.10 -19.27
C ALA A 95 14.24 20.59 -17.83
N VAL A 96 14.84 19.75 -16.99
CA VAL A 96 15.21 20.15 -15.61
C VAL A 96 16.09 21.40 -15.64
N LYS A 97 17.15 21.42 -16.47
CA LYS A 97 18.04 22.58 -16.62
C LYS A 97 17.33 23.81 -17.21
N LYS A 98 16.54 23.58 -18.28
CA LYS A 98 15.85 24.68 -19.00
C LYS A 98 14.83 25.39 -18.13
N PHE A 99 14.09 24.66 -17.31
CA PHE A 99 12.98 25.20 -16.50
C PHE A 99 13.34 25.40 -15.02
N GLY A 100 14.60 25.17 -14.63
CA GLY A 100 15.06 25.30 -13.26
C GLY A 100 14.32 24.39 -12.28
N LEU A 101 13.93 23.19 -12.71
CA LEU A 101 13.16 22.26 -11.88
C LEU A 101 14.04 21.66 -10.79
N LYS A 102 13.43 21.38 -9.64
CA LYS A 102 14.05 20.61 -8.56
C LYS A 102 13.58 19.16 -8.61
N PRO A 103 14.39 18.21 -9.12
CA PRO A 103 14.00 16.80 -9.14
C PRO A 103 13.83 16.25 -7.74
N LEU A 104 12.80 15.46 -7.52
CA LEU A 104 12.58 14.71 -6.27
C LEU A 104 13.33 13.39 -6.27
N ALA A 105 13.41 12.73 -7.45
CA ALA A 105 14.07 11.45 -7.62
C ALA A 105 14.52 11.29 -9.08
N ARG A 106 15.32 10.28 -9.34
CA ARG A 106 15.71 9.85 -10.69
C ARG A 106 15.16 8.45 -10.95
N PHE A 107 14.42 8.29 -12.05
CA PHE A 107 14.02 6.97 -12.53
C PHE A 107 15.26 6.22 -13.02
N VAL A 108 15.50 5.01 -12.53
CA VAL A 108 16.70 4.22 -12.85
C VAL A 108 16.34 3.05 -13.76
N SER A 109 15.39 2.21 -13.37
CA SER A 109 15.04 1.04 -14.16
C SER A 109 13.59 0.61 -13.88
N PHE A 110 13.09 -0.28 -14.72
CA PHE A 110 11.78 -0.89 -14.61
C PHE A 110 11.84 -2.32 -15.14
N ALA A 111 11.07 -3.22 -14.55
CA ALA A 111 10.86 -4.56 -15.07
C ALA A 111 9.42 -5.02 -14.84
N SER A 112 8.85 -5.65 -15.85
CA SER A 112 7.60 -6.41 -15.77
C SER A 112 7.90 -7.89 -15.99
N LYS A 113 7.25 -8.76 -15.19
CA LYS A 113 7.40 -10.22 -15.27
C LYS A 113 6.06 -10.90 -15.13
N GLY A 114 5.85 -11.91 -15.95
CA GLY A 114 4.69 -12.80 -15.83
C GLY A 114 4.95 -13.92 -14.84
N VAL A 115 3.91 -14.29 -14.10
CA VAL A 115 3.84 -15.47 -13.24
C VAL A 115 2.52 -16.19 -13.49
N PRO A 116 2.37 -17.47 -13.09
CA PRO A 116 1.09 -18.16 -13.24
C PRO A 116 -0.05 -17.40 -12.56
N PRO A 117 -1.23 -17.25 -13.20
CA PRO A 117 -2.32 -16.39 -12.70
C PRO A 117 -2.78 -16.73 -11.28
N HIS A 118 -2.80 -18.01 -10.90
CA HIS A 118 -3.25 -18.46 -9.59
C HIS A 118 -2.31 -18.10 -8.43
N ILE A 119 -1.10 -17.63 -8.74
CA ILE A 119 -0.10 -17.14 -7.78
C ILE A 119 0.40 -15.74 -8.15
N MET A 120 -0.43 -14.92 -8.77
CA MET A 120 -0.06 -13.58 -9.25
C MET A 120 0.63 -12.71 -8.18
N GLY A 121 0.29 -12.89 -6.92
CA GLY A 121 0.86 -12.11 -5.82
C GLY A 121 2.37 -12.25 -5.64
N ILE A 122 2.98 -13.32 -6.15
CA ILE A 122 4.44 -13.50 -6.07
C ILE A 122 5.21 -12.84 -7.22
N GLY A 123 4.55 -12.11 -8.11
CA GLY A 123 5.19 -11.40 -9.23
C GLY A 123 6.44 -10.60 -8.86
N PRO A 124 6.49 -9.90 -7.70
CA PRO A 124 7.69 -9.19 -7.25
C PRO A 124 8.94 -10.07 -7.10
N ILE A 125 8.80 -11.39 -6.84
CA ILE A 125 9.93 -12.32 -6.75
C ILE A 125 10.72 -12.37 -8.07
N GLU A 126 10.01 -12.25 -9.20
CA GLU A 126 10.63 -12.24 -10.53
C GLU A 126 10.99 -10.81 -10.99
N ALA A 127 10.15 -9.84 -10.64
CA ALA A 127 10.31 -8.47 -11.14
C ALA A 127 11.44 -7.71 -10.44
N ILE A 128 11.59 -7.85 -9.11
CA ILE A 128 12.64 -7.14 -8.34
C ILE A 128 14.04 -7.51 -8.83
N PRO A 129 14.45 -8.80 -8.93
CA PRO A 129 15.77 -9.14 -9.44
C PRO A 129 15.99 -8.71 -10.88
N ALA A 130 14.94 -8.69 -11.71
CA ALA A 130 15.04 -8.22 -13.07
C ALA A 130 15.29 -6.70 -13.14
N ALA A 131 14.57 -5.90 -12.35
CA ALA A 131 14.77 -4.46 -12.28
C ALA A 131 16.17 -4.10 -11.76
N LEU A 132 16.64 -4.79 -10.71
CA LEU A 132 17.99 -4.61 -10.19
C LEU A 132 19.07 -4.93 -11.23
N ARG A 133 18.89 -6.03 -11.97
CA ARG A 133 19.82 -6.39 -13.05
C ARG A 133 19.86 -5.35 -14.14
N TYR A 134 18.71 -4.78 -14.55
CA TYR A 134 18.65 -3.70 -15.54
C TYR A 134 19.29 -2.40 -15.03
N ALA A 135 19.21 -2.15 -13.72
CA ALA A 135 19.87 -1.03 -13.07
C ALA A 135 21.38 -1.23 -12.87
N GLY A 136 21.90 -2.45 -13.05
CA GLY A 136 23.27 -2.80 -12.67
C GLY A 136 23.54 -2.75 -11.17
N LEU A 137 22.48 -2.93 -10.36
CA LEU A 137 22.55 -2.87 -8.90
C LEU A 137 22.41 -4.26 -8.26
N LYS A 138 23.01 -4.42 -7.08
CA LYS A 138 22.81 -5.56 -6.22
C LYS A 138 21.70 -5.26 -5.21
N GLN A 139 21.07 -6.29 -4.68
CA GLN A 139 20.00 -6.16 -3.70
C GLN A 139 20.45 -5.49 -2.39
N ASP A 140 21.65 -5.76 -1.95
CA ASP A 140 22.26 -5.19 -0.73
C ASP A 140 22.54 -3.68 -0.84
N ALA A 141 22.66 -3.17 -2.08
CA ALA A 141 22.80 -1.74 -2.37
C ALA A 141 21.46 -0.96 -2.30
N ILE A 142 20.34 -1.64 -2.03
CA ILE A 142 19.04 -0.99 -1.87
C ILE A 142 18.84 -0.64 -0.40
N ASP A 143 18.54 0.63 -0.16
CA ASP A 143 18.30 1.14 1.18
C ASP A 143 16.88 0.89 1.65
N TRP A 144 15.90 0.92 0.71
CA TRP A 144 14.49 0.82 1.02
C TRP A 144 13.69 0.11 -0.08
N PHE A 145 12.71 -0.70 0.32
CA PHE A 145 11.76 -1.38 -0.55
C PHE A 145 10.34 -0.96 -0.19
N GLU A 146 9.62 -0.40 -1.16
CA GLU A 146 8.18 -0.20 -1.08
C GLU A 146 7.50 -1.42 -1.69
N LEU A 147 6.97 -2.30 -0.86
CA LEU A 147 6.27 -3.51 -1.27
C LEU A 147 4.79 -3.41 -0.90
N ASN A 148 3.93 -3.33 -1.91
CA ASN A 148 2.49 -3.29 -1.66
C ASN A 148 2.01 -4.59 -0.99
N GLU A 149 1.41 -4.45 0.19
CA GLU A 149 0.85 -5.55 0.98
C GLU A 149 -0.57 -5.91 0.51
N ALA A 150 -0.71 -6.36 -0.76
CA ALA A 150 -2.01 -6.81 -1.26
C ALA A 150 -2.61 -7.89 -0.36
N PHE A 151 -1.76 -8.80 0.11
CA PHE A 151 -2.05 -9.80 1.14
C PHE A 151 -0.81 -9.99 2.02
N ALA A 152 -0.98 -10.08 3.32
CA ALA A 152 0.16 -10.30 4.22
C ALA A 152 0.93 -11.60 3.88
N ALA A 153 0.22 -12.65 3.47
CA ALA A 153 0.84 -13.91 3.05
C ALA A 153 1.70 -13.74 1.79
N GLN A 154 1.23 -12.93 0.82
CA GLN A 154 1.96 -12.62 -0.40
C GLN A 154 3.24 -11.82 -0.09
N SER A 155 3.16 -10.79 0.74
CA SER A 155 4.32 -10.00 1.13
C SER A 155 5.36 -10.86 1.86
N LEU A 156 4.94 -11.70 2.80
CA LEU A 156 5.83 -12.64 3.48
C LEU A 156 6.49 -13.62 2.51
N ALA A 157 5.77 -14.12 1.49
CA ALA A 157 6.34 -14.99 0.48
C ALA A 157 7.45 -14.28 -0.31
N VAL A 158 7.25 -13.01 -0.68
CA VAL A 158 8.26 -12.18 -1.37
C VAL A 158 9.47 -11.95 -0.47
N LEU A 159 9.26 -11.48 0.77
CA LEU A 159 10.33 -11.22 1.73
C LEU A 159 11.20 -12.47 1.96
N ASN A 160 10.56 -13.60 2.24
CA ASN A 160 11.26 -14.85 2.56
C ASN A 160 12.03 -15.41 1.36
N THR A 161 11.44 -15.37 0.16
CA THR A 161 12.08 -15.92 -1.05
C THR A 161 13.27 -15.06 -1.48
N LEU A 162 13.14 -13.75 -1.46
CA LEU A 162 14.22 -12.83 -1.81
C LEU A 162 15.16 -12.55 -0.65
N LYS A 163 14.86 -13.05 0.56
CA LYS A 163 15.63 -12.78 1.78
C LYS A 163 15.81 -11.28 2.01
N LEU A 164 14.76 -10.51 1.82
CA LEU A 164 14.78 -9.08 2.09
C LEU A 164 14.87 -8.85 3.60
N ASP A 165 15.66 -7.85 3.99
CA ASP A 165 15.70 -7.39 5.37
C ASP A 165 14.40 -6.69 5.73
N PRO A 166 13.60 -7.21 6.69
CA PRO A 166 12.31 -6.60 7.04
C PRO A 166 12.43 -5.16 7.58
N SER A 167 13.61 -4.76 8.05
CA SER A 167 13.85 -3.39 8.52
C SER A 167 13.96 -2.38 7.37
N LYS A 168 14.17 -2.85 6.14
CA LYS A 168 14.24 -2.07 4.91
C LYS A 168 12.96 -2.13 4.07
N VAL A 169 11.91 -2.75 4.57
CA VAL A 169 10.62 -2.90 3.86
C VAL A 169 9.53 -2.17 4.63
N ASN A 170 8.70 -1.41 3.90
CA ASN A 170 7.57 -0.65 4.44
C ASN A 170 6.58 -1.48 5.29
#